data_41ce98f97324c8b694f82d23ca01c60e
#
_entry.id   41ce98f97324c8b694f82d23ca01c60e
#
_cell.length_a   1.000
_cell.length_b   1.000
_cell.length_c   1.000
_cell.angle_alpha   90.00
_cell.angle_beta   90.00
_cell.angle_gamma   90.00
#
_symmetry.space_group_name_H-M   'P 1'
#
loop_
_entity.id
_entity.type
_entity.pdbx_description
1 polymer ?
#
loop_
_entity_poly.entity_id
_entity_poly.type
_entity_poly.pdbx_seq_one_letter_code
_entity_poly.pdbx_strand_id
1 'polypeptide(L)'
;MKSGILSNIWTKRIASVLGLLYAFYLCVLSFRSVFYEVIIEKPIMFCTYLSSISIVAMILMIYSRKQFATKLASFIMIPALLPIVLMCLGSWEMIIPLAVCAVVIFFASGANEGTKTLLGTMFLLIYILASLAYFIFTSYLASPAVKKTIEEGISPSGKYRYEVINTTDSSNGSTTVMLEPNDMDIIRKSVTYKVKGYDRKLCVKRPLTEVKIEWKDDDLYINGLLRNKQKKENGLKKNLFHLTLCK
;
A
#
# COMPACT_ATOMS: atom_id res chain seq x y z
N MET A 1 -28.47 34.13 -26.59
CA MET A 1 -28.24 32.76 -26.08
C MET A 1 -27.24 32.84 -24.95
N LYS A 2 -27.64 32.65 -23.70
CA LYS A 2 -26.69 32.56 -22.57
C LYS A 2 -25.90 31.30 -22.76
N SER A 3 -24.59 31.42 -23.10
CA SER A 3 -23.66 30.28 -23.03
C SER A 3 -23.62 29.85 -21.57
N GLY A 4 -24.28 28.76 -21.27
CA GLY A 4 -24.37 28.29 -19.89
C GLY A 4 -22.97 28.13 -19.32
N ILE A 5 -22.80 28.36 -18.03
CA ILE A 5 -21.56 28.20 -17.26
C ILE A 5 -20.90 26.88 -17.62
N LEU A 6 -21.66 25.84 -17.92
CA LEU A 6 -21.22 24.49 -18.32
C LEU A 6 -20.60 24.44 -19.74
N SER A 7 -20.78 25.41 -20.63
CA SER A 7 -20.14 25.40 -21.96
C SER A 7 -18.77 26.08 -21.97
N ASN A 8 -18.39 26.74 -20.86
CA ASN A 8 -17.19 27.53 -20.77
C ASN A 8 -15.93 26.60 -20.78
N ILE A 9 -14.94 26.95 -21.58
CA ILE A 9 -13.68 26.18 -21.67
C ILE A 9 -12.91 26.19 -20.35
N TRP A 10 -13.03 27.24 -19.57
CA TRP A 10 -12.39 27.35 -18.25
C TRP A 10 -12.95 26.35 -17.24
N THR A 11 -14.28 26.17 -17.21
CA THR A 11 -14.89 25.17 -16.31
C THR A 11 -14.46 23.75 -16.68
N LYS A 12 -14.30 23.45 -17.98
CA LYS A 12 -13.78 22.16 -18.45
C LYS A 12 -12.31 21.95 -18.08
N ARG A 13 -11.50 23.02 -18.13
CA ARG A 13 -10.10 22.94 -17.69
C ARG A 13 -10.00 22.71 -16.17
N ILE A 14 -10.78 23.42 -15.37
CA ILE A 14 -10.82 23.24 -13.92
C ILE A 14 -11.25 21.80 -13.58
N ALA A 15 -12.33 21.32 -14.19
CA ALA A 15 -12.80 19.94 -14.00
C ALA A 15 -11.74 18.89 -14.37
N SER A 16 -10.98 19.13 -15.45
CA SER A 16 -9.88 18.28 -15.88
C SER A 16 -8.72 18.25 -14.88
N VAL A 17 -8.37 19.41 -14.32
CA VAL A 17 -7.30 19.50 -13.29
C VAL A 17 -7.75 18.79 -12.01
N LEU A 18 -9.00 18.95 -11.58
CA LEU A 18 -9.55 18.23 -10.42
C LEU A 18 -9.53 16.70 -10.64
N GLY A 19 -9.87 16.24 -11.85
CA GLY A 19 -9.74 14.83 -12.21
C GLY A 19 -8.29 14.32 -12.15
N LEU A 20 -7.34 15.14 -12.60
CA LEU A 20 -5.92 14.80 -12.52
C LEU A 20 -5.42 14.75 -11.06
N LEU A 21 -5.86 15.68 -10.22
CA LEU A 21 -5.54 15.66 -8.78
C LEU A 21 -6.10 14.40 -8.10
N TYR A 22 -7.30 13.97 -8.49
CA TYR A 22 -7.86 12.71 -8.01
C TYR A 22 -7.02 11.49 -8.45
N ALA A 23 -6.62 11.42 -9.73
CA ALA A 23 -5.73 10.36 -10.21
C ALA A 23 -4.39 10.35 -9.45
N PHE A 24 -3.83 11.52 -9.17
CA PHE A 24 -2.62 11.66 -8.36
C PHE A 24 -2.85 11.18 -6.91
N TYR A 25 -3.99 11.49 -6.31
CA TYR A 25 -4.35 10.97 -4.99
C TYR A 25 -4.37 9.43 -4.97
N LEU A 26 -4.97 8.80 -6.00
CA LEU A 26 -4.95 7.33 -6.14
C LEU A 26 -3.52 6.78 -6.29
N CYS A 27 -2.65 7.45 -7.05
CA CYS A 27 -1.25 7.07 -7.15
C CYS A 27 -0.52 7.12 -5.81
N VAL A 28 -0.76 8.18 -5.02
CA VAL A 28 -0.17 8.30 -3.68
C VAL A 28 -0.68 7.21 -2.74
N LEU A 29 -1.97 6.89 -2.79
CA LEU A 29 -2.55 5.80 -2.00
C LEU A 29 -1.99 4.45 -2.43
N SER A 30 -1.89 4.22 -3.74
CA SER A 30 -1.28 3.03 -4.34
C SER A 30 0.18 2.87 -3.90
N PHE A 31 0.97 3.94 -4.02
CA PHE A 31 2.36 3.93 -3.55
C PHE A 31 2.46 3.57 -2.06
N ARG A 32 1.58 4.14 -1.24
CA ARG A 32 1.56 3.83 0.20
C ARG A 32 1.18 2.39 0.48
N SER A 33 0.25 1.81 -0.26
CA SER A 33 -0.15 0.41 -0.08
C SER A 33 0.95 -0.59 -0.44
N VAL A 34 1.90 -0.19 -1.32
CA VAL A 34 3.04 -1.04 -1.69
C VAL A 34 4.22 -0.89 -0.74
N PHE A 35 4.52 0.35 -0.32
CA PHE A 35 5.75 0.64 0.43
C PHE A 35 5.54 0.83 1.93
N TYR A 36 4.31 0.85 2.40
CA TYR A 36 3.93 1.06 3.79
C TYR A 36 2.77 0.15 4.16
N GLU A 37 2.64 -0.14 5.45
CA GLU A 37 1.46 -0.82 5.97
C GLU A 37 0.31 0.18 6.11
N VAL A 38 -0.77 -0.04 5.36
CA VAL A 38 -1.97 0.81 5.43
C VAL A 38 -3.03 0.08 6.28
N ILE A 39 -3.29 0.61 7.45
CA ILE A 39 -4.28 0.08 8.39
C ILE A 39 -5.57 0.89 8.25
N ILE A 40 -6.64 0.25 7.79
CA ILE A 40 -7.95 0.87 7.64
C ILE A 40 -8.69 0.74 8.98
N GLU A 41 -8.82 1.86 9.72
CA GLU A 41 -9.48 1.86 11.03
C GLU A 41 -11.01 1.80 10.92
N LYS A 42 -11.56 2.44 9.89
CA LYS A 42 -13.01 2.55 9.67
C LYS A 42 -13.36 2.15 8.23
N PRO A 43 -13.49 0.83 7.94
CA PRO A 43 -13.64 0.34 6.56
C PRO A 43 -14.87 0.92 5.86
N ILE A 44 -16.00 0.99 6.51
CA ILE A 44 -17.24 1.52 5.92
C ILE A 44 -17.08 3.01 5.56
N MET A 45 -16.53 3.83 6.47
CA MET A 45 -16.31 5.24 6.20
C MET A 45 -15.27 5.44 5.09
N PHE A 46 -14.21 4.64 5.07
CA PHE A 46 -13.20 4.68 4.02
C PHE A 46 -13.81 4.36 2.65
N CYS A 47 -14.60 3.29 2.57
CA CYS A 47 -15.32 2.88 1.36
C CYS A 47 -16.25 3.98 0.86
N THR A 48 -17.10 4.50 1.75
CA THR A 48 -18.08 5.55 1.40
C THR A 48 -17.37 6.82 0.90
N TYR A 49 -16.29 7.22 1.57
CA TYR A 49 -15.54 8.42 1.18
C TYR A 49 -14.85 8.24 -0.17
N LEU A 50 -14.16 7.12 -0.36
CA LEU A 50 -13.44 6.83 -1.59
C LEU A 50 -14.41 6.69 -2.78
N SER A 51 -15.53 5.98 -2.60
CA SER A 51 -16.56 5.81 -3.63
C SER A 51 -17.22 7.15 -3.99
N SER A 52 -17.56 7.98 -3.01
CA SER A 52 -18.17 9.28 -3.26
C SER A 52 -17.25 10.20 -4.07
N ILE A 53 -15.98 10.28 -3.68
CA ILE A 53 -14.97 11.07 -4.42
C ILE A 53 -14.77 10.50 -5.83
N SER A 54 -14.77 9.17 -5.98
CA SER A 54 -14.63 8.52 -7.29
C SER A 54 -15.77 8.84 -8.23
N ILE A 55 -17.00 8.85 -7.73
CA ILE A 55 -18.18 9.20 -8.52
C ILE A 55 -18.13 10.67 -8.96
N VAL A 56 -17.78 11.58 -8.04
CA VAL A 56 -17.63 13.01 -8.38
C VAL A 56 -16.53 13.20 -9.43
N ALA A 57 -15.38 12.55 -9.24
CA ALA A 57 -14.27 12.60 -10.20
C ALA A 57 -14.70 12.05 -11.58
N MET A 58 -15.45 10.95 -11.60
CA MET A 58 -15.99 10.36 -12.83
C MET A 58 -16.86 11.37 -13.57
N ILE A 59 -17.80 12.01 -12.92
CA ILE A 59 -18.68 13.04 -13.53
C ILE A 59 -17.85 14.19 -14.10
N LEU A 60 -16.89 14.72 -13.33
CA LEU A 60 -16.00 15.81 -13.76
C LEU A 60 -15.15 15.41 -14.98
N MET A 61 -14.63 14.19 -15.00
CA MET A 61 -13.79 13.69 -16.08
C MET A 61 -14.58 13.39 -17.34
N ILE A 62 -15.81 12.87 -17.26
CA ILE A 62 -16.71 12.69 -18.39
C ILE A 62 -17.04 14.05 -19.00
N TYR A 63 -17.33 15.04 -18.15
CA TYR A 63 -17.61 16.41 -18.59
C TYR A 63 -16.41 17.04 -19.32
N SER A 64 -15.20 16.79 -18.85
CA SER A 64 -13.94 17.33 -19.40
C SER A 64 -13.20 16.39 -20.36
N ARG A 65 -13.85 15.36 -20.90
CA ARG A 65 -13.26 14.24 -21.65
C ARG A 65 -12.30 14.61 -22.79
N LYS A 66 -12.48 15.79 -23.41
CA LYS A 66 -11.64 16.25 -24.51
C LYS A 66 -10.32 16.89 -24.04
N GLN A 67 -10.20 17.22 -22.77
CA GLN A 67 -9.01 17.87 -22.21
C GLN A 67 -7.84 16.89 -22.06
N PHE A 68 -6.62 17.36 -22.30
CA PHE A 68 -5.41 16.55 -22.20
C PHE A 68 -5.21 15.95 -20.81
N ALA A 69 -5.40 16.76 -19.75
CA ALA A 69 -5.23 16.29 -18.37
C ALA A 69 -6.23 15.16 -18.01
N THR A 70 -7.46 15.20 -18.53
CA THR A 70 -8.44 14.11 -18.35
C THR A 70 -7.99 12.83 -19.05
N LYS A 71 -7.44 12.93 -20.27
CA LYS A 71 -6.90 11.76 -20.98
C LYS A 71 -5.75 11.14 -20.21
N LEU A 72 -4.81 11.95 -19.73
CA LEU A 72 -3.68 11.50 -18.94
C LEU A 72 -4.14 10.84 -17.64
N ALA A 73 -5.04 11.49 -16.89
CA ALA A 73 -5.60 10.94 -15.66
C ALA A 73 -6.29 9.59 -15.88
N SER A 74 -7.04 9.43 -16.98
CA SER A 74 -7.74 8.17 -17.29
C SER A 74 -6.79 6.99 -17.52
N PHE A 75 -5.60 7.24 -18.07
CA PHE A 75 -4.58 6.20 -18.25
C PHE A 75 -3.85 5.85 -16.96
N ILE A 76 -3.62 6.84 -16.10
CA ILE A 76 -2.91 6.65 -14.84
C ILE A 76 -3.77 5.91 -13.82
N MET A 77 -5.08 6.13 -13.80
CA MET A 77 -5.98 5.57 -12.80
C MET A 77 -5.99 4.04 -12.81
N ILE A 78 -5.99 3.40 -13.98
CA ILE A 78 -6.08 1.93 -14.07
C ILE A 78 -4.88 1.26 -13.39
N PRO A 79 -3.62 1.55 -13.76
CA PRO A 79 -2.48 0.93 -13.06
C PRO A 79 -2.39 1.32 -11.58
N ALA A 80 -2.80 2.54 -11.21
CA ALA A 80 -2.83 2.96 -9.82
C ALA A 80 -3.83 2.19 -8.95
N LEU A 81 -4.86 1.61 -9.54
CA LEU A 81 -5.82 0.79 -8.80
C LEU A 81 -5.29 -0.59 -8.43
N LEU A 82 -4.36 -1.17 -9.18
CA LEU A 82 -3.89 -2.52 -8.94
C LEU A 82 -3.43 -2.77 -7.50
N PRO A 83 -2.52 -1.96 -6.91
CA PRO A 83 -2.12 -2.15 -5.52
C PRO A 83 -3.26 -1.92 -4.52
N ILE A 84 -4.18 -0.99 -4.81
CA ILE A 84 -5.33 -0.72 -3.95
C ILE A 84 -6.29 -1.92 -3.94
N VAL A 85 -6.52 -2.53 -5.10
CA VAL A 85 -7.32 -3.76 -5.22
C VAL A 85 -6.68 -4.90 -4.45
N LEU A 86 -5.36 -5.08 -4.56
CA LEU A 86 -4.64 -6.12 -3.84
C LEU A 86 -4.67 -5.89 -2.32
N MET A 87 -4.56 -4.64 -1.86
CA MET A 87 -4.67 -4.28 -0.45
C MET A 87 -6.06 -4.57 0.13
N CYS A 88 -7.11 -4.35 -0.67
CA CYS A 88 -8.51 -4.49 -0.25
C CYS A 88 -9.12 -5.85 -0.62
N LEU A 89 -8.31 -6.85 -1.02
CA LEU A 89 -8.80 -8.18 -1.36
C LEU A 89 -9.61 -8.79 -0.20
N GLY A 90 -10.81 -9.25 -0.54
CA GLY A 90 -11.81 -9.71 0.43
C GLY A 90 -12.86 -8.66 0.82
N SER A 91 -12.65 -7.38 0.49
CA SER A 91 -13.60 -6.29 0.75
C SER A 91 -14.17 -5.75 -0.57
N TRP A 92 -15.00 -6.55 -1.22
CA TRP A 92 -15.57 -6.25 -2.55
C TRP A 92 -16.36 -4.94 -2.58
N GLU A 93 -16.97 -4.58 -1.46
CA GLU A 93 -17.70 -3.31 -1.30
C GLU A 93 -16.82 -2.08 -1.57
N MET A 94 -15.52 -2.17 -1.29
CA MET A 94 -14.56 -1.10 -1.54
C MET A 94 -14.07 -1.10 -3.00
N ILE A 95 -13.86 -2.29 -3.56
CA ILE A 95 -13.20 -2.46 -4.85
C ILE A 95 -14.15 -2.14 -6.00
N ILE A 96 -15.39 -2.65 -5.95
CA ILE A 96 -16.33 -2.57 -7.06
C ILE A 96 -16.64 -1.13 -7.49
N PRO A 97 -17.04 -0.20 -6.59
CA PRO A 97 -17.34 1.18 -7.01
C PRO A 97 -16.12 1.87 -7.63
N LEU A 98 -14.96 1.66 -7.07
CA LEU A 98 -13.71 2.26 -7.53
C LEU A 98 -13.31 1.73 -8.91
N ALA A 99 -13.38 0.41 -9.11
CA ALA A 99 -13.06 -0.24 -10.36
C ALA A 99 -14.04 0.18 -11.48
N VAL A 100 -15.35 0.20 -11.18
CA VAL A 100 -16.37 0.66 -12.13
C VAL A 100 -16.11 2.10 -12.54
N CYS A 101 -15.87 3.01 -11.60
CA CYS A 101 -15.57 4.41 -11.94
C CYS A 101 -14.33 4.52 -12.83
N ALA A 102 -13.25 3.81 -12.55
CA ALA A 102 -12.03 3.86 -13.36
C ALA A 102 -12.23 3.31 -14.76
N VAL A 103 -12.95 2.21 -14.90
CA VAL A 103 -13.28 1.60 -16.20
C VAL A 103 -14.15 2.56 -17.02
N VAL A 104 -15.19 3.14 -16.41
CA VAL A 104 -16.06 4.14 -17.08
C VAL A 104 -15.26 5.36 -17.52
N ILE A 105 -14.38 5.90 -16.66
CA ILE A 105 -13.52 7.03 -16.99
C ILE A 105 -12.59 6.70 -18.16
N PHE A 106 -11.99 5.52 -18.14
CA PHE A 106 -11.07 5.09 -19.19
C PHE A 106 -11.76 5.02 -20.55
N PHE A 107 -12.91 4.36 -20.63
CA PHE A 107 -13.66 4.23 -21.90
C PHE A 107 -14.32 5.54 -22.33
N ALA A 108 -14.83 6.34 -21.40
CA ALA A 108 -15.43 7.63 -21.69
C ALA A 108 -14.41 8.72 -22.04
N SER A 109 -13.11 8.51 -21.77
CA SER A 109 -12.07 9.48 -22.12
C SER A 109 -12.05 9.74 -23.63
N GLY A 110 -11.80 10.97 -24.02
CA GLY A 110 -11.68 11.37 -25.44
C GLY A 110 -10.33 10.97 -26.06
N ALA A 111 -9.67 9.93 -25.58
CA ALA A 111 -8.45 9.39 -26.17
C ALA A 111 -8.74 8.59 -27.43
N ASN A 112 -7.71 8.40 -28.28
CA ASN A 112 -7.83 7.61 -29.49
C ASN A 112 -8.20 6.15 -29.17
N GLU A 113 -9.12 5.58 -29.94
CA GLU A 113 -9.63 4.22 -29.70
C GLU A 113 -8.52 3.14 -29.83
N GLY A 114 -7.60 3.29 -30.79
CA GLY A 114 -6.45 2.39 -30.90
C GLY A 114 -5.56 2.41 -29.64
N THR A 115 -5.34 3.60 -29.06
CA THR A 115 -4.59 3.73 -27.81
C THR A 115 -5.33 3.12 -26.64
N LYS A 116 -6.65 3.30 -26.55
CA LYS A 116 -7.47 2.68 -25.50
C LYS A 116 -7.43 1.14 -25.60
N THR A 117 -7.59 0.60 -26.81
CA THR A 117 -7.54 -0.85 -27.01
C THR A 117 -6.19 -1.41 -26.60
N LEU A 118 -5.08 -0.79 -27.08
CA LEU A 118 -3.73 -1.24 -26.75
C LEU A 118 -3.46 -1.20 -25.24
N LEU A 119 -3.71 -0.05 -24.62
CA LEU A 119 -3.47 0.09 -23.17
C LEU A 119 -4.46 -0.73 -22.35
N GLY A 120 -5.72 -0.84 -22.76
CA GLY A 120 -6.72 -1.64 -22.08
C GLY A 120 -6.36 -3.12 -22.07
N THR A 121 -5.94 -3.68 -23.21
CA THR A 121 -5.47 -5.08 -23.29
C THR A 121 -4.20 -5.29 -22.46
N MET A 122 -3.26 -4.35 -22.48
CA MET A 122 -2.04 -4.43 -21.68
C MET A 122 -2.36 -4.40 -20.18
N PHE A 123 -3.22 -3.50 -19.73
CA PHE A 123 -3.63 -3.43 -18.33
C PHE A 123 -4.41 -4.67 -17.91
N LEU A 124 -5.34 -5.16 -18.74
CA LEU A 124 -6.05 -6.40 -18.47
C LEU A 124 -5.09 -7.57 -18.26
N LEU A 125 -4.09 -7.70 -19.13
CA LEU A 125 -3.06 -8.73 -19.01
C LEU A 125 -2.27 -8.59 -17.69
N ILE A 126 -1.88 -7.38 -17.32
CA ILE A 126 -1.18 -7.12 -16.05
C ILE A 126 -2.06 -7.51 -14.87
N TYR A 127 -3.35 -7.17 -14.87
CA TYR A 127 -4.27 -7.55 -13.80
C TYR A 127 -4.44 -9.07 -13.68
N ILE A 128 -4.56 -9.78 -14.80
CA ILE A 128 -4.65 -11.24 -14.80
C ILE A 128 -3.37 -11.87 -14.25
N LEU A 129 -2.20 -11.41 -14.72
CA LEU A 129 -0.91 -11.93 -14.25
C LEU A 129 -0.66 -11.59 -12.77
N ALA A 130 -0.99 -10.39 -12.32
CA ALA A 130 -0.85 -10.01 -10.92
C ALA A 130 -1.78 -10.80 -10.01
N SER A 131 -3.03 -11.03 -10.43
CA SER A 131 -3.99 -11.86 -9.69
C SER A 131 -3.55 -13.31 -9.61
N LEU A 132 -3.04 -13.85 -10.71
CA LEU A 132 -2.51 -15.21 -10.75
C LEU A 132 -1.26 -15.35 -9.85
N ALA A 133 -0.33 -14.41 -9.95
CA ALA A 133 0.85 -14.38 -9.10
C ALA A 133 0.48 -14.27 -7.61
N TYR A 134 -0.48 -13.41 -7.26
CA TYR A 134 -1.00 -13.30 -5.90
C TYR A 134 -1.63 -14.60 -5.42
N PHE A 135 -2.44 -15.25 -6.25
CA PHE A 135 -3.07 -16.54 -5.94
C PHE A 135 -2.02 -17.64 -5.72
N ILE A 136 -1.02 -17.73 -6.61
CA ILE A 136 0.09 -18.68 -6.47
C ILE A 136 0.85 -18.39 -5.16
N PHE A 137 1.18 -17.13 -4.91
CA PHE A 137 1.91 -16.74 -3.70
C PHE A 137 1.14 -17.11 -2.43
N THR A 138 -0.14 -16.80 -2.37
CA THR A 138 -0.98 -17.10 -1.19
C THR A 138 -1.28 -18.60 -1.03
N SER A 139 -1.41 -19.35 -2.12
CA SER A 139 -1.76 -20.78 -2.07
C SER A 139 -0.55 -21.68 -1.83
N TYR A 140 0.60 -21.36 -2.42
CA TYR A 140 1.77 -22.22 -2.35
C TYR A 140 2.88 -21.74 -1.42
N LEU A 141 3.06 -20.42 -1.32
CA LEU A 141 4.14 -19.81 -0.52
C LEU A 141 3.68 -19.34 0.86
N ALA A 142 2.41 -19.01 1.02
CA ALA A 142 1.82 -18.74 2.32
C ALA A 142 1.36 -20.06 2.95
N SER A 143 2.30 -20.90 3.35
CA SER A 143 1.98 -22.05 4.22
C SER A 143 1.19 -21.55 5.42
N PRO A 144 0.21 -22.32 5.91
CA PRO A 144 -0.52 -22.00 7.15
C PRO A 144 0.40 -22.21 8.36
N ALA A 145 1.47 -21.41 8.39
CA ALA A 145 2.42 -21.45 9.47
C ALA A 145 1.79 -20.82 10.71
N VAL A 146 1.70 -21.59 11.78
CA VAL A 146 1.21 -21.09 13.06
C VAL A 146 2.28 -20.14 13.63
N LYS A 147 1.92 -18.86 13.71
CA LYS A 147 2.75 -17.83 14.34
C LYS A 147 2.36 -17.72 15.81
N LYS A 148 3.33 -17.89 16.69
CA LYS A 148 3.15 -17.72 18.13
C LYS A 148 4.18 -16.71 18.63
N THR A 149 3.71 -15.58 19.16
CA THR A 149 4.57 -14.64 19.90
C THR A 149 4.98 -15.31 21.23
N ILE A 150 6.29 -15.38 21.46
CA ILE A 150 6.85 -16.02 22.66
C ILE A 150 7.26 -14.95 23.67
N GLU A 151 7.85 -13.89 23.18
CA GLU A 151 8.40 -12.83 24.02
C GLU A 151 8.22 -11.49 23.33
N GLU A 152 7.91 -10.48 24.13
CA GLU A 152 7.84 -9.09 23.71
C GLU A 152 8.46 -8.20 24.78
N GLY A 153 9.01 -7.08 24.36
CA GLY A 153 9.57 -6.11 25.28
C GLY A 153 9.79 -4.75 24.63
N ILE A 154 9.98 -3.75 25.48
CA ILE A 154 10.13 -2.35 25.06
C ILE A 154 11.55 -1.91 25.41
N SER A 155 12.14 -1.06 24.57
CA SER A 155 13.46 -0.48 24.84
C SER A 155 13.44 0.41 26.08
N PRO A 156 14.58 0.60 26.77
CA PRO A 156 14.67 1.47 27.95
C PRO A 156 14.20 2.90 27.70
N SER A 157 14.37 3.43 26.49
CA SER A 157 13.86 4.76 26.10
C SER A 157 12.38 4.80 25.76
N GLY A 158 11.71 3.66 25.68
CA GLY A 158 10.32 3.55 25.23
C GLY A 158 10.11 3.73 23.72
N LYS A 159 11.16 3.91 22.93
CA LYS A 159 11.06 4.22 21.49
C LYS A 159 10.82 3.01 20.61
N TYR A 160 11.29 1.84 21.04
CA TYR A 160 11.23 0.61 20.26
C TYR A 160 10.57 -0.51 21.05
N ARG A 161 9.88 -1.39 20.35
CA ARG A 161 9.34 -2.65 20.85
C ARG A 161 9.96 -3.77 20.02
N TYR A 162 10.37 -4.85 20.67
CA TYR A 162 10.70 -6.08 19.96
C TYR A 162 9.63 -7.14 20.19
N GLU A 163 9.53 -8.03 19.24
CA GLU A 163 8.65 -9.19 19.28
C GLU A 163 9.40 -10.42 18.77
N VAL A 164 9.39 -11.50 19.54
CA VAL A 164 9.94 -12.79 19.14
C VAL A 164 8.80 -13.69 18.70
N ILE A 165 8.79 -14.03 17.43
CA ILE A 165 7.73 -14.84 16.82
C ILE A 165 8.31 -16.18 16.42
N ASN A 166 7.77 -17.26 17.01
CA ASN A 166 8.00 -18.61 16.51
C ASN A 166 6.97 -18.94 15.44
N THR A 167 7.48 -19.34 14.30
CA THR A 167 6.67 -19.79 13.16
C THR A 167 6.89 -21.28 13.02
N THR A 168 5.85 -22.06 13.20
CA THR A 168 5.91 -23.53 13.04
C THR A 168 5.28 -23.88 11.71
N ASP A 169 6.06 -24.43 10.80
CA ASP A 169 5.62 -25.00 9.52
C ASP A 169 5.71 -26.54 9.59
N SER A 170 5.03 -27.23 8.68
CA SER A 170 4.94 -28.70 8.64
C SER A 170 6.29 -29.41 8.56
N SER A 171 7.36 -28.73 8.16
CA SER A 171 8.69 -29.32 7.99
C SER A 171 9.78 -28.75 8.90
N ASN A 172 9.77 -27.48 9.22
CA ASN A 172 10.80 -26.84 10.05
C ASN A 172 10.27 -25.55 10.70
N GLY A 173 10.43 -25.41 12.01
CA GLY A 173 10.14 -24.17 12.71
C GLY A 173 11.20 -23.09 12.49
N SER A 174 10.82 -21.82 12.63
CA SER A 174 11.76 -20.69 12.64
C SER A 174 11.41 -19.69 13.74
N THR A 175 12.43 -19.13 14.37
CA THR A 175 12.31 -18.02 15.32
C THR A 175 12.69 -16.72 14.62
N THR A 176 11.78 -15.76 14.59
CA THR A 176 12.00 -14.45 13.98
C THR A 176 11.93 -13.39 15.06
N VAL A 177 12.93 -12.52 15.12
CA VAL A 177 12.93 -11.33 15.97
C VAL A 177 12.58 -10.12 15.11
N MET A 178 11.48 -9.45 15.46
CA MET A 178 11.03 -8.22 14.82
C MET A 178 11.30 -7.04 15.74
N LEU A 179 11.64 -5.90 15.17
CA LEU A 179 11.80 -4.64 15.87
C LEU A 179 10.84 -3.63 15.24
N GLU A 180 10.03 -3.03 16.09
CA GLU A 180 9.08 -2.00 15.73
C GLU A 180 9.37 -0.73 16.54
N PRO A 181 9.09 0.46 16.01
CA PRO A 181 8.95 1.65 16.84
C PRO A 181 7.79 1.46 17.82
N ASN A 182 8.02 1.74 19.12
CA ASN A 182 6.99 1.55 20.15
C ASN A 182 5.85 2.58 20.05
N ASP A 183 6.22 3.85 19.83
CA ASP A 183 5.28 4.80 19.25
C ASP A 183 5.16 4.40 17.80
N MET A 184 4.04 3.79 17.44
CA MET A 184 3.75 3.56 16.03
C MET A 184 4.10 4.83 15.31
N ASP A 185 5.20 4.83 14.55
CA ASP A 185 5.53 5.94 13.67
C ASP A 185 4.43 5.99 12.63
N ILE A 186 3.31 6.57 13.07
CA ILE A 186 2.18 6.89 12.23
C ILE A 186 2.71 7.98 11.31
N ILE A 187 3.30 7.55 10.19
CA ILE A 187 3.83 8.45 9.16
C ILE A 187 2.72 9.39 8.74
N ARG A 188 1.47 8.91 8.75
CA ARG A 188 0.30 9.73 8.50
C ARG A 188 -0.96 9.11 9.10
N LYS A 189 -1.70 9.93 9.84
CA LYS A 189 -3.06 9.62 10.30
C LYS A 189 -4.06 10.37 9.42
N SER A 190 -4.95 9.64 8.77
CA SER A 190 -6.14 10.17 8.12
C SER A 190 -7.37 9.90 8.99
N VAL A 191 -8.53 10.43 8.61
CA VAL A 191 -9.79 10.21 9.35
C VAL A 191 -10.20 8.74 9.35
N THR A 192 -9.83 8.00 8.30
CA THR A 192 -10.31 6.63 8.04
C THR A 192 -9.22 5.58 8.01
N TYR A 193 -7.97 5.97 7.85
CA TYR A 193 -6.83 5.04 7.77
C TYR A 193 -5.56 5.64 8.36
N LYS A 194 -4.66 4.77 8.79
CA LYS A 194 -3.30 5.09 9.24
C LYS A 194 -2.29 4.47 8.30
N VAL A 195 -1.16 5.15 8.12
CA VAL A 195 0.00 4.62 7.39
C VAL A 195 1.12 4.39 8.39
N LYS A 196 1.50 3.14 8.55
CA LYS A 196 2.58 2.68 9.45
C LYS A 196 3.78 2.25 8.60
N GLY A 197 4.99 2.46 9.10
CA GLY A 197 6.20 1.87 8.50
C GLY A 197 6.19 0.35 8.63
N TYR A 198 6.87 -0.34 7.72
CA TYR A 198 7.04 -1.79 7.85
C TYR A 198 7.91 -2.14 9.05
N ASP A 199 7.54 -3.21 9.72
CA ASP A 199 8.31 -3.79 10.81
C ASP A 199 9.66 -4.32 10.30
N ARG A 200 10.71 -4.05 11.03
CA ARG A 200 12.05 -4.48 10.66
C ARG A 200 12.36 -5.87 11.22
N LYS A 201 12.44 -6.86 10.35
CA LYS A 201 12.98 -8.18 10.74
C LYS A 201 14.49 -8.07 10.98
N LEU A 202 14.92 -8.29 12.21
CA LEU A 202 16.34 -8.21 12.58
C LEU A 202 17.07 -9.53 12.42
N CYS A 203 16.40 -10.63 12.73
CA CYS A 203 17.01 -11.94 12.77
C CYS A 203 15.99 -13.02 12.46
N VAL A 204 16.41 -14.04 11.73
CA VAL A 204 15.63 -15.27 11.51
C VAL A 204 16.55 -16.45 11.78
N LYS A 205 16.20 -17.30 12.73
CA LYS A 205 16.92 -18.56 13.03
C LYS A 205 16.10 -19.77 12.64
N ARG A 206 16.76 -20.76 12.07
CA ARG A 206 16.25 -22.10 11.79
C ARG A 206 17.22 -23.15 12.33
N PRO A 207 16.80 -24.20 12.97
CA PRO A 207 15.44 -24.51 13.46
C PRO A 207 14.99 -23.59 14.61
N LEU A 208 13.84 -23.88 15.22
CA LEU A 208 13.36 -23.19 16.44
C LEU A 208 14.47 -23.15 17.48
N THR A 209 14.89 -21.97 17.87
CA THR A 209 15.99 -21.75 18.82
C THR A 209 15.58 -20.69 19.82
N GLU A 210 15.93 -20.92 21.08
CA GLU A 210 15.83 -19.87 22.09
C GLU A 210 16.76 -18.71 21.73
N VAL A 211 16.22 -17.50 21.80
CA VAL A 211 16.92 -16.27 21.47
C VAL A 211 16.99 -15.42 22.71
N LYS A 212 18.21 -15.12 23.16
CA LYS A 212 18.43 -14.22 24.29
C LYS A 212 18.50 -12.79 23.80
N ILE A 213 17.61 -11.94 24.31
CA ILE A 213 17.51 -10.53 23.93
C ILE A 213 17.97 -9.68 25.09
N GLU A 214 18.86 -8.76 24.81
CA GLU A 214 19.39 -7.81 25.77
C GLU A 214 19.39 -6.40 25.18
N TRP A 215 18.95 -5.42 25.97
CA TRP A 215 19.08 -4.01 25.65
C TRP A 215 20.31 -3.42 26.35
N LYS A 216 21.10 -2.67 25.60
CA LYS A 216 22.10 -1.76 26.15
C LYS A 216 21.79 -0.37 25.60
N ASP A 217 21.31 0.50 26.46
CA ASP A 217 20.66 1.74 26.06
C ASP A 217 19.47 1.46 25.08
N ASP A 218 19.50 1.98 23.87
CA ASP A 218 18.51 1.69 22.82
C ASP A 218 19.03 0.72 21.75
N ASP A 219 20.22 0.16 21.94
CA ASP A 219 20.77 -0.83 21.02
C ASP A 219 20.32 -2.25 21.41
N LEU A 220 19.77 -2.99 20.44
CA LEU A 220 19.27 -4.35 20.63
C LEU A 220 20.37 -5.37 20.33
N TYR A 221 20.68 -6.21 21.32
CA TYR A 221 21.59 -7.35 21.21
C TYR A 221 20.80 -8.64 21.17
N ILE A 222 21.10 -9.48 20.17
CA ILE A 222 20.51 -10.80 20.00
C ILE A 222 21.64 -11.81 20.17
N ASN A 223 21.57 -12.65 21.21
CA ASN A 223 22.63 -13.61 21.58
C ASN A 223 24.02 -12.94 21.71
N GLY A 224 24.08 -11.76 22.32
CA GLY A 224 25.32 -11.00 22.50
C GLY A 224 25.82 -10.25 21.25
N LEU A 225 25.15 -10.38 20.08
CA LEU A 225 25.52 -9.67 18.86
C LEU A 225 24.65 -8.46 18.64
N LEU A 226 25.26 -7.28 18.46
CA LEU A 226 24.56 -6.04 18.14
C LEU A 226 23.84 -6.16 16.80
N ARG A 227 22.52 -6.03 16.77
CA ARG A 227 21.69 -6.14 15.56
C ARG A 227 21.06 -4.84 15.12
N ASN A 228 20.84 -3.92 16.04
CA ASN A 228 20.34 -2.58 15.73
C ASN A 228 21.28 -1.56 16.32
N LYS A 229 22.17 -1.01 15.51
CA LYS A 229 22.96 0.16 15.87
C LYS A 229 22.18 1.39 15.41
N GLN A 230 21.75 2.20 16.33
CA GLN A 230 21.18 3.50 15.97
C GLN A 230 22.26 4.34 15.27
N LYS A 231 22.14 4.44 13.96
CA LYS A 231 22.91 5.46 13.23
C LYS A 231 22.30 6.81 13.61
N LYS A 232 23.02 7.61 14.37
CA LYS A 232 22.71 9.04 14.53
C LYS A 232 22.50 9.63 13.14
N GLU A 233 21.25 9.89 12.78
CA GLU A 233 20.89 10.35 11.46
C GLU A 233 20.98 11.84 11.33
N ASN A 234 21.94 12.23 10.54
CA ASN A 234 21.84 13.42 9.70
C ASN A 234 21.68 12.93 8.25
N GLY A 235 20.50 13.12 7.67
CA GLY A 235 20.28 13.08 6.24
C GLY A 235 19.80 11.74 5.65
N LEU A 236 18.77 11.84 4.85
CA LEU A 236 18.18 10.93 3.84
C LEU A 236 18.63 9.47 3.87
N LYS A 237 17.75 8.58 4.29
CA LYS A 237 18.00 7.13 4.30
C LYS A 237 17.56 6.41 3.04
N LYS A 238 18.52 5.67 2.48
CA LYS A 238 18.26 4.50 1.65
C LYS A 238 17.94 3.32 2.57
N ASN A 239 16.69 2.87 2.60
CA ASN A 239 16.31 1.59 3.20
C ASN A 239 16.76 0.46 2.25
N LEU A 240 17.95 -0.07 2.48
CA LEU A 240 18.38 -1.31 1.84
C LEU A 240 17.94 -2.47 2.75
N PHE A 241 17.10 -3.36 2.22
CA PHE A 241 16.72 -4.61 2.88
C PHE A 241 17.96 -5.52 3.02
N HIS A 242 18.57 -5.55 4.19
CA HIS A 242 19.52 -6.60 4.54
C HIS A 242 18.83 -7.64 5.42
N LEU A 243 18.46 -8.77 4.82
CA LEU A 243 18.13 -10.00 5.55
C LEU A 243 19.47 -10.58 6.03
N THR A 244 19.81 -10.36 7.29
CA THR A 244 21.00 -10.98 7.88
C THR A 244 20.56 -12.27 8.56
N LEU A 245 20.99 -13.43 8.00
CA LEU A 245 20.90 -14.69 8.69
C LEU A 245 21.78 -14.62 9.95
N CYS A 246 21.19 -14.89 11.10
CA CYS A 246 21.94 -15.05 12.34
C CYS A 246 22.76 -16.34 12.25
N LYS A 247 24.07 -16.24 12.29
CA LYS A 247 24.95 -17.39 12.53
C LYS A 247 24.86 -17.89 13.96
#